data_a1d19ba64fda70bdec0c167cb188f0d3
#
_entry.id   a1d19ba64fda70bdec0c167cb188f0d3
#
_cell.length_a   1.000
_cell.length_b   1.000
_cell.length_c   1.000
_cell.angle_alpha   90.00
_cell.angle_beta   90.00
_cell.angle_gamma   90.00
#
_symmetry.space_group_name_H-M   'P 1'
#
loop_
_entity.id
_entity.type
_entity.pdbx_description
1 polymer ?
#
loop_
_entity_poly.entity_id
_entity_poly.type
_entity_poly.pdbx_seq_one_letter_code
_entity_poly.pdbx_strand_id
1 'polypeptide(L)'
;GGITPVVTSSLLGGGFSWTEWFLVMSVPFYLNLIIGGIFLFLIYRKGFNFKPSPLNSDEFHVGPLTPIEIRAGIIVLITALLWFTDFAHGLHPATPAMIALVLILLPRVGILSWQEFERDLGWSNFFVIATSLSIASVLVTTGAAAWFSQIIVSNATGLEDKPLTILFLMSIGFAIIRFFMPNGAGYFALMIPVAMASGQMLGLNPLICGMAVVVVGDSVVYYAAGG
;
A
#
# COMPACT_ATOMS: atom_id res chain seq x y z
N GLY A 1 0.72 -6.41 -3.42
CA GLY A 1 0.01 -6.69 -2.20
C GLY A 1 0.88 -6.35 -1.01
N GLY A 2 0.35 -5.72 -0.05
CA GLY A 2 1.02 -5.34 1.19
C GLY A 2 0.00 -4.73 2.13
N ILE A 3 0.48 -4.13 3.20
CA ILE A 3 -0.34 -3.46 4.21
C ILE A 3 -1.00 -2.20 3.62
N THR A 4 -0.33 -1.53 2.70
CA THR A 4 -0.76 -0.26 2.09
C THR A 4 -2.18 -0.32 1.51
N PRO A 5 -2.57 -1.31 0.67
CA PRO A 5 -3.93 -1.36 0.13
C PRO A 5 -5.01 -1.46 1.21
N VAL A 6 -4.77 -2.21 2.27
CA VAL A 6 -5.74 -2.40 3.36
C VAL A 6 -5.93 -1.10 4.14
N VAL A 7 -4.83 -0.46 4.55
CA VAL A 7 -4.86 0.80 5.29
C VAL A 7 -5.49 1.91 4.46
N THR A 8 -5.07 2.05 3.22
CA THR A 8 -5.55 3.12 2.33
C THR A 8 -7.01 2.93 1.92
N SER A 9 -7.45 1.71 1.63
CA SER A 9 -8.87 1.42 1.35
C SER A 9 -9.76 1.80 2.54
N SER A 10 -9.34 1.47 3.76
CA SER A 10 -10.07 1.84 4.98
C SER A 10 -10.16 3.36 5.17
N LEU A 11 -9.07 4.08 4.90
CA LEU A 11 -9.00 5.54 5.03
C LEU A 11 -9.79 6.27 3.94
N LEU A 12 -9.91 5.69 2.75
CA LEU A 12 -10.71 6.21 1.65
C LEU A 12 -12.23 5.97 1.81
N GLY A 13 -12.66 5.46 2.94
CA GLY A 13 -14.09 5.26 3.27
C GLY A 13 -14.55 3.80 3.19
N GLY A 14 -13.65 2.88 2.92
CA GLY A 14 -13.95 1.46 2.77
C GLY A 14 -14.73 1.16 1.47
N GLY A 15 -14.98 -0.11 1.22
CA GLY A 15 -15.87 -0.51 0.12
C GLY A 15 -15.20 -0.80 -1.20
N PHE A 16 -13.89 -0.64 -1.32
CA PHE A 16 -13.18 -1.16 -2.48
C PHE A 16 -13.04 -2.66 -2.38
N SER A 17 -13.56 -3.37 -3.36
CA SER A 17 -13.21 -4.76 -3.60
C SER A 17 -11.73 -4.85 -4.01
N TRP A 18 -11.14 -6.04 -3.88
CA TRP A 18 -9.76 -6.23 -4.32
C TRP A 18 -9.60 -5.97 -5.82
N THR A 19 -10.58 -6.40 -6.61
CA THR A 19 -10.60 -6.21 -8.07
C THR A 19 -10.72 -4.73 -8.44
N GLU A 20 -11.60 -3.97 -7.80
CA GLU A 20 -11.73 -2.51 -8.03
C GLU A 20 -10.43 -1.78 -7.68
N TRP A 21 -9.84 -2.10 -6.53
CA TRP A 21 -8.53 -1.54 -6.16
C TRP A 21 -7.46 -1.85 -7.19
N PHE A 22 -7.38 -3.11 -7.64
CA PHE A 22 -6.42 -3.54 -8.66
C PHE A 22 -6.62 -2.77 -9.96
N LEU A 23 -7.85 -2.65 -10.47
CA LEU A 23 -8.15 -1.94 -11.71
C LEU A 23 -7.78 -0.46 -11.65
N VAL A 24 -8.08 0.21 -10.54
CA VAL A 24 -7.81 1.63 -10.39
C VAL A 24 -6.32 1.91 -10.19
N MET A 25 -5.64 1.12 -9.37
CA MET A 25 -4.25 1.36 -8.99
C MET A 25 -3.23 0.71 -9.92
N SER A 26 -3.61 -0.29 -10.73
CA SER A 26 -2.68 -0.94 -11.65
C SER A 26 -2.05 0.03 -12.63
N VAL A 27 -2.83 0.93 -13.22
CA VAL A 27 -2.32 1.90 -14.21
C VAL A 27 -1.25 2.81 -13.61
N PRO A 28 -1.49 3.56 -12.53
CA PRO A 28 -0.46 4.42 -11.95
C PRO A 28 0.75 3.63 -11.45
N PHE A 29 0.57 2.44 -10.86
CA PHE A 29 1.69 1.65 -10.39
C PHE A 29 2.53 1.06 -11.51
N TYR A 30 1.93 0.54 -12.58
CA TYR A 30 2.69 0.05 -13.75
C TYR A 30 3.41 1.19 -14.47
N LEU A 31 2.79 2.37 -14.62
CA LEU A 31 3.47 3.54 -15.18
C LEU A 31 4.68 3.93 -14.33
N ASN A 32 4.52 3.95 -13.01
CA ASN A 32 5.59 4.27 -12.09
C ASN A 32 6.73 3.24 -12.14
N LEU A 33 6.39 1.95 -12.22
CA LEU A 33 7.37 0.86 -12.38
C LEU A 33 8.17 1.01 -13.67
N ILE A 34 7.49 1.29 -14.80
CA ILE A 34 8.14 1.44 -16.10
C ILE A 34 9.03 2.69 -16.12
N ILE A 35 8.48 3.84 -15.70
CA ILE A 35 9.23 5.11 -15.69
C ILE A 35 10.41 5.02 -14.72
N GLY A 36 10.20 4.49 -13.52
CA GLY A 36 11.25 4.29 -12.53
C GLY A 36 12.31 3.29 -13.00
N GLY A 37 11.90 2.19 -13.63
CA GLY A 37 12.79 1.20 -14.23
C GLY A 37 13.65 1.81 -15.35
N ILE A 38 13.06 2.57 -16.26
CA ILE A 38 13.78 3.29 -17.31
C ILE A 38 14.77 4.28 -16.71
N PHE A 39 14.33 5.05 -15.71
CA PHE A 39 15.19 6.04 -15.03
C PHE A 39 16.41 5.38 -14.38
N LEU A 40 16.20 4.31 -13.62
CA LEU A 40 17.27 3.54 -13.01
C LEU A 40 18.19 2.93 -14.06
N PHE A 41 17.65 2.37 -15.13
CA PHE A 41 18.45 1.83 -16.24
C PHE A 41 19.33 2.92 -16.87
N LEU A 42 18.78 4.11 -17.14
CA LEU A 42 19.55 5.21 -17.73
C LEU A 42 20.68 5.71 -16.83
N ILE A 43 20.45 5.76 -15.51
CA ILE A 43 21.48 6.18 -14.54
C ILE A 43 22.59 5.13 -14.44
N TYR A 44 22.21 3.86 -14.30
CA TYR A 44 23.15 2.79 -14.00
C TYR A 44 23.63 2.02 -15.22
N ARG A 45 23.18 2.36 -16.45
CA ARG A 45 23.51 1.61 -17.69
C ARG A 45 25.01 1.37 -17.91
N LYS A 46 25.87 2.26 -17.41
CA LYS A 46 27.33 2.11 -17.50
C LYS A 46 27.89 1.06 -16.53
N GLY A 47 27.15 0.77 -15.45
CA GLY A 47 27.53 -0.24 -14.45
C GLY A 47 27.02 -1.66 -14.77
N PHE A 48 26.17 -1.80 -15.78
CA PHE A 48 25.62 -3.11 -16.21
C PHE A 48 26.61 -4.00 -17.00
N ASN A 49 27.88 -3.61 -17.12
CA ASN A 49 28.95 -4.54 -17.55
C ASN A 49 29.25 -5.58 -16.45
N PHE A 50 28.19 -6.14 -15.90
CA PHE A 50 28.25 -7.18 -14.90
C PHE A 50 28.66 -8.49 -15.58
N LYS A 51 29.88 -8.96 -15.33
CA LYS A 51 30.18 -10.37 -15.55
C LYS A 51 29.43 -11.12 -14.45
N PRO A 52 28.40 -11.95 -14.82
CA PRO A 52 27.74 -12.73 -13.80
C PRO A 52 28.81 -13.54 -13.07
N SER A 53 28.94 -13.35 -11.76
CA SER A 53 29.72 -14.25 -10.93
C SER A 53 29.14 -15.65 -11.17
N PRO A 54 29.93 -16.66 -11.45
CA PRO A 54 29.41 -18.01 -11.54
C PRO A 54 28.68 -18.27 -10.21
N LEU A 55 27.37 -18.39 -10.27
CA LEU A 55 26.59 -18.89 -9.12
C LEU A 55 27.19 -20.25 -8.81
N ASN A 56 27.77 -20.37 -7.61
CA ASN A 56 28.17 -21.69 -7.11
C ASN A 56 26.88 -22.52 -7.07
N SER A 57 26.70 -23.37 -8.10
CA SER A 57 25.55 -24.26 -8.20
C SER A 57 25.38 -25.17 -6.99
N ASP A 58 26.44 -25.29 -6.19
CA ASP A 58 26.46 -26.11 -4.98
C ASP A 58 25.74 -25.46 -3.78
N GLU A 59 25.43 -24.16 -3.83
CA GLU A 59 24.68 -23.45 -2.78
C GLU A 59 23.16 -23.51 -2.98
N PHE A 60 22.69 -23.85 -4.16
CA PHE A 60 21.27 -23.94 -4.49
C PHE A 60 20.86 -25.37 -4.82
N HIS A 61 20.79 -26.23 -3.83
CA HIS A 61 20.10 -27.51 -3.98
C HIS A 61 18.58 -27.27 -4.05
N VAL A 62 18.07 -27.06 -5.25
CA VAL A 62 16.62 -27.09 -5.51
C VAL A 62 16.19 -28.54 -5.48
N GLY A 63 15.83 -29.02 -4.32
CA GLY A 63 15.23 -30.36 -4.15
C GLY A 63 13.75 -30.38 -4.62
N PRO A 64 13.12 -31.56 -4.64
CA PRO A 64 11.67 -31.66 -4.88
C PRO A 64 10.91 -30.92 -3.76
N LEU A 65 9.78 -30.31 -4.10
CA LEU A 65 8.93 -29.61 -3.16
C LEU A 65 8.53 -30.52 -2.00
N THR A 66 8.73 -30.05 -0.79
CA THR A 66 8.30 -30.74 0.43
C THR A 66 6.77 -30.71 0.56
N PRO A 67 6.16 -31.65 1.29
CA PRO A 67 4.71 -31.61 1.55
C PRO A 67 4.23 -30.31 2.24
N ILE A 68 5.10 -29.65 3.02
CA ILE A 68 4.80 -28.39 3.67
C ILE A 68 4.76 -27.26 2.65
N GLU A 69 5.74 -27.20 1.74
CA GLU A 69 5.78 -26.20 0.66
C GLU A 69 4.59 -26.32 -0.28
N ILE A 70 4.18 -27.56 -0.62
CA ILE A 70 2.99 -27.81 -1.43
C ILE A 70 1.73 -27.29 -0.73
N ARG A 71 1.56 -27.57 0.58
CA ARG A 71 0.43 -27.06 1.36
C ARG A 71 0.43 -25.54 1.42
N ALA A 72 1.58 -24.93 1.69
CA ALA A 72 1.74 -23.49 1.68
C ALA A 72 1.32 -22.89 0.32
N GLY A 73 1.82 -23.47 -0.78
CA GLY A 73 1.47 -23.05 -2.13
C GLY A 73 -0.04 -23.15 -2.42
N ILE A 74 -0.69 -24.23 -1.98
CA ILE A 74 -2.14 -24.41 -2.14
C ILE A 74 -2.92 -23.35 -1.35
N ILE A 75 -2.56 -23.08 -0.08
CA ILE A 75 -3.23 -22.08 0.75
C ILE A 75 -3.10 -20.69 0.11
N VAL A 76 -1.90 -20.32 -0.31
CA VAL A 76 -1.64 -19.03 -0.99
C VAL A 76 -2.43 -18.93 -2.29
N LEU A 77 -2.45 -19.99 -3.09
CA LEU A 77 -3.19 -20.01 -4.37
C LEU A 77 -4.70 -19.85 -4.15
N ILE A 78 -5.28 -20.58 -3.20
CA ILE A 78 -6.71 -20.47 -2.86
C ILE A 78 -7.03 -19.06 -2.40
N THR A 79 -6.19 -18.49 -1.53
CA THR A 79 -6.38 -17.12 -1.02
C THR A 79 -6.32 -16.09 -2.14
N ALA A 80 -5.34 -16.22 -3.05
CA ALA A 80 -5.23 -15.36 -4.20
C ALA A 80 -6.45 -15.48 -5.13
N LEU A 81 -6.89 -16.72 -5.42
CA LEU A 81 -8.09 -16.96 -6.22
C LEU A 81 -9.33 -16.33 -5.60
N LEU A 82 -9.52 -16.44 -4.28
CA LEU A 82 -10.63 -15.77 -3.58
C LEU A 82 -10.56 -14.24 -3.70
N TRP A 83 -9.39 -13.64 -3.68
CA TRP A 83 -9.27 -12.20 -3.92
C TRP A 83 -9.56 -11.81 -5.38
N PHE A 84 -9.07 -12.59 -6.35
CA PHE A 84 -9.34 -12.32 -7.77
C PHE A 84 -10.79 -12.58 -8.19
N THR A 85 -11.53 -13.37 -7.44
CA THR A 85 -12.94 -13.71 -7.71
C THR A 85 -13.92 -13.02 -6.76
N ASP A 86 -13.50 -11.94 -6.08
CA ASP A 86 -14.33 -11.20 -5.14
C ASP A 86 -15.65 -10.68 -5.77
N PHE A 87 -15.62 -10.35 -7.06
CA PHE A 87 -16.78 -9.97 -7.85
C PHE A 87 -17.87 -11.06 -7.92
N ALA A 88 -17.51 -12.33 -7.73
CA ALA A 88 -18.44 -13.45 -7.79
C ALA A 88 -19.10 -13.77 -6.45
N HIS A 89 -18.41 -13.52 -5.34
CA HIS A 89 -18.90 -13.90 -4.00
C HIS A 89 -19.12 -12.72 -3.06
N GLY A 90 -18.62 -11.51 -3.37
CA GLY A 90 -18.84 -10.31 -2.58
C GLY A 90 -18.29 -10.36 -1.14
N LEU A 91 -17.36 -11.27 -0.83
CA LEU A 91 -16.75 -11.36 0.49
C LEU A 91 -15.85 -10.16 0.74
N HIS A 92 -15.87 -9.68 1.98
CA HIS A 92 -14.93 -8.64 2.39
C HIS A 92 -13.47 -9.13 2.20
N PRO A 93 -12.53 -8.30 1.70
CA PRO A 93 -11.15 -8.71 1.42
C PRO A 93 -10.39 -9.32 2.60
N ALA A 94 -10.77 -9.01 3.84
CA ALA A 94 -10.22 -9.63 5.02
C ALA A 94 -10.63 -11.10 5.21
N THR A 95 -11.76 -11.53 4.64
CA THR A 95 -12.27 -12.90 4.84
C THR A 95 -11.35 -13.97 4.27
N PRO A 96 -10.86 -13.88 3.02
CA PRO A 96 -9.88 -14.83 2.50
C PRO A 96 -8.58 -14.86 3.33
N ALA A 97 -8.11 -13.71 3.82
CA ALA A 97 -6.93 -13.64 4.67
C ALA A 97 -7.13 -14.36 6.02
N MET A 98 -8.31 -14.20 6.63
CA MET A 98 -8.65 -14.91 7.87
C MET A 98 -8.79 -16.43 7.66
N ILE A 99 -9.36 -16.84 6.52
CA ILE A 99 -9.42 -18.26 6.14
C ILE A 99 -7.99 -18.82 5.98
N ALA A 100 -7.12 -18.11 5.28
CA ALA A 100 -5.72 -18.49 5.11
C ALA A 100 -5.01 -18.62 6.46
N LEU A 101 -5.19 -17.64 7.37
CA LEU A 101 -4.62 -17.67 8.71
C LEU A 101 -5.06 -18.91 9.50
N VAL A 102 -6.36 -19.22 9.47
CA VAL A 102 -6.88 -20.44 10.12
C VAL A 102 -6.27 -21.68 9.51
N LEU A 103 -6.19 -21.80 8.19
CA LEU A 103 -5.62 -22.96 7.50
C LEU A 103 -4.12 -23.11 7.80
N ILE A 104 -3.37 -22.03 7.89
CA ILE A 104 -1.93 -22.02 8.22
C ILE A 104 -1.67 -22.55 9.63
N LEU A 105 -2.56 -22.25 10.58
CA LEU A 105 -2.42 -22.61 12.00
C LEU A 105 -3.17 -23.90 12.37
N LEU A 106 -3.95 -24.48 11.46
CA LEU A 106 -4.80 -25.64 11.77
C LEU A 106 -3.96 -26.88 12.11
N PRO A 107 -4.17 -27.54 13.25
CA PRO A 107 -3.43 -28.74 13.62
C PRO A 107 -3.49 -29.82 12.51
N ARG A 108 -2.39 -30.48 12.21
CA ARG A 108 -2.18 -31.52 11.18
C ARG A 108 -2.21 -31.07 9.72
N VAL A 109 -2.91 -29.99 9.39
CA VAL A 109 -3.00 -29.42 8.02
C VAL A 109 -2.08 -28.23 7.88
N GLY A 110 -1.98 -27.42 8.91
CA GLY A 110 -1.21 -26.18 8.94
C GLY A 110 0.28 -26.37 8.71
N ILE A 111 0.92 -25.25 8.42
CA ILE A 111 2.35 -25.16 8.10
C ILE A 111 3.15 -24.48 9.21
N LEU A 112 2.47 -23.78 10.14
CA LEU A 112 3.06 -23.10 11.28
C LEU A 112 2.39 -23.54 12.58
N SER A 113 3.18 -23.66 13.64
CA SER A 113 2.68 -23.73 14.99
C SER A 113 2.28 -22.35 15.51
N TRP A 114 1.42 -22.31 16.54
CA TRP A 114 1.07 -21.05 17.19
C TRP A 114 2.28 -20.29 17.73
N GLN A 115 3.24 -20.98 18.30
CA GLN A 115 4.46 -20.38 18.85
C GLN A 115 5.34 -19.74 17.76
N GLU A 116 5.47 -20.38 16.61
CA GLU A 116 6.20 -19.82 15.47
C GLU A 116 5.49 -18.57 14.92
N PHE A 117 4.18 -18.65 14.75
CA PHE A 117 3.37 -17.52 14.33
C PHE A 117 3.49 -16.34 15.30
N GLU A 118 3.33 -16.56 16.61
CA GLU A 118 3.43 -15.52 17.64
C GLU A 118 4.82 -14.88 17.69
N ARG A 119 5.86 -15.69 17.56
CA ARG A 119 7.25 -15.21 17.60
C ARG A 119 7.61 -14.41 16.36
N ASP A 120 7.18 -14.86 15.18
CA ASP A 120 7.63 -14.32 13.90
C ASP A 120 6.63 -13.28 13.33
N LEU A 121 5.48 -13.10 13.98
CA LEU A 121 4.54 -12.03 13.63
C LEU A 121 5.16 -10.66 13.93
N GLY A 122 5.16 -9.79 12.94
CA GLY A 122 5.64 -8.41 13.10
C GLY A 122 4.72 -7.55 13.96
N TRP A 123 4.61 -7.82 15.25
CA TRP A 123 3.75 -7.10 16.21
C TRP A 123 3.93 -5.59 16.15
N SER A 124 5.16 -5.13 15.92
CA SER A 124 5.44 -3.70 15.75
C SER A 124 4.63 -3.10 14.60
N ASN A 125 4.60 -3.77 13.45
CA ASN A 125 3.82 -3.32 12.29
C ASN A 125 2.31 -3.31 12.58
N PHE A 126 1.81 -4.34 13.27
CA PHE A 126 0.40 -4.39 13.68
C PHE A 126 0.02 -3.19 14.54
N PHE A 127 0.79 -2.88 15.58
CA PHE A 127 0.53 -1.73 16.44
C PHE A 127 0.67 -0.39 15.72
N VAL A 128 1.65 -0.26 14.82
CA VAL A 128 1.81 0.96 14.01
C VAL A 128 0.58 1.20 13.14
N ILE A 129 0.04 0.17 12.50
CA ILE A 129 -1.15 0.27 11.66
C ILE A 129 -2.37 0.64 12.51
N ALA A 130 -2.62 -0.09 13.60
CA ALA A 130 -3.76 0.16 14.48
C ALA A 130 -3.74 1.58 15.05
N THR A 131 -2.57 2.04 15.52
CA THR A 131 -2.39 3.40 16.03
C THR A 131 -2.58 4.45 14.92
N SER A 132 -2.04 4.22 13.74
CA SER A 132 -2.20 5.13 12.59
C SER A 132 -3.65 5.30 12.18
N LEU A 133 -4.44 4.22 12.12
CA LEU A 133 -5.86 4.28 11.83
C LEU A 133 -6.63 5.03 12.95
N SER A 134 -6.26 4.83 14.21
CA SER A 134 -6.86 5.56 15.34
C SER A 134 -6.56 7.07 15.26
N ILE A 135 -5.32 7.44 14.92
CA ILE A 135 -4.94 8.85 14.71
C ILE A 135 -5.74 9.45 13.56
N ALA A 136 -5.87 8.74 12.44
CA ALA A 136 -6.66 9.20 11.29
C ALA A 136 -8.12 9.49 11.69
N SER A 137 -8.74 8.59 12.46
CA SER A 137 -10.09 8.79 12.98
C SER A 137 -10.20 10.03 13.85
N VAL A 138 -9.25 10.24 14.76
CA VAL A 138 -9.21 11.44 15.62
C VAL A 138 -9.04 12.72 14.80
N LEU A 139 -8.17 12.73 13.78
CA LEU A 139 -8.00 13.90 12.90
C LEU A 139 -9.29 14.29 12.18
N VAL A 140 -10.07 13.32 11.75
CA VAL A 140 -11.37 13.57 11.10
C VAL A 140 -12.39 14.06 12.11
N THR A 141 -12.55 13.35 13.24
CA THR A 141 -13.61 13.64 14.23
C THR A 141 -13.38 14.94 14.98
N THR A 142 -12.14 15.36 15.20
CA THR A 142 -11.80 16.63 15.84
C THR A 142 -11.82 17.82 14.89
N GLY A 143 -11.97 17.59 13.59
CA GLY A 143 -11.90 18.64 12.57
C GLY A 143 -10.47 19.11 12.24
N ALA A 144 -9.44 18.48 12.80
CA ALA A 144 -8.06 18.84 12.52
C ALA A 144 -7.70 18.65 11.04
N ALA A 145 -8.21 17.59 10.41
CA ALA A 145 -8.03 17.38 8.97
C ALA A 145 -8.62 18.54 8.15
N ALA A 146 -9.80 19.04 8.51
CA ALA A 146 -10.42 20.18 7.86
C ALA A 146 -9.62 21.48 8.06
N TRP A 147 -9.05 21.68 9.25
CA TRP A 147 -8.18 22.83 9.52
C TRP A 147 -6.91 22.83 8.65
N PHE A 148 -6.22 21.70 8.56
CA PHE A 148 -5.08 21.55 7.64
C PHE A 148 -5.48 21.77 6.18
N SER A 149 -6.68 21.30 5.79
CA SER A 149 -7.21 21.50 4.44
C SER A 149 -7.45 22.96 4.12
N GLN A 150 -7.92 23.78 5.08
CA GLN A 150 -8.09 25.22 4.87
C GLN A 150 -6.78 25.92 4.52
N ILE A 151 -5.66 25.47 5.10
CA ILE A 151 -4.33 26.02 4.76
C ILE A 151 -4.00 25.71 3.30
N ILE A 152 -4.29 24.51 2.81
CA ILE A 152 -4.07 24.12 1.41
C ILE A 152 -4.97 24.96 0.49
N VAL A 153 -6.25 25.06 0.81
CA VAL A 153 -7.26 25.76 0.01
C VAL A 153 -6.96 27.27 -0.09
N SER A 154 -6.58 27.90 1.02
CA SER A 154 -6.24 29.32 1.05
C SER A 154 -5.06 29.69 0.14
N ASN A 155 -4.18 28.73 -0.14
CA ASN A 155 -3.06 28.90 -1.07
C ASN A 155 -3.38 28.49 -2.52
N ALA A 156 -4.57 27.94 -2.77
CA ALA A 156 -5.03 27.52 -4.09
C ALA A 156 -5.92 28.56 -4.79
N THR A 157 -6.10 29.74 -4.21
CA THR A 157 -6.90 30.83 -4.78
C THR A 157 -6.35 31.26 -6.15
N GLY A 158 -7.25 31.41 -7.14
CA GLY A 158 -6.88 31.73 -8.52
C GLY A 158 -6.59 30.51 -9.41
N LEU A 159 -6.75 29.31 -8.90
CA LEU A 159 -6.60 28.05 -9.66
C LEU A 159 -7.91 27.28 -9.80
N GLU A 160 -9.04 27.85 -9.41
CA GLU A 160 -10.36 27.20 -9.28
C GLU A 160 -10.81 26.53 -10.58
N ASP A 161 -10.45 27.11 -11.73
CA ASP A 161 -10.77 26.55 -13.06
C ASP A 161 -9.74 25.51 -13.58
N LYS A 162 -8.75 25.13 -12.76
CA LYS A 162 -7.64 24.27 -13.19
C LYS A 162 -7.47 23.05 -12.27
N PRO A 163 -8.42 22.10 -12.26
CA PRO A 163 -8.42 20.99 -11.32
C PRO A 163 -7.16 20.11 -11.39
N LEU A 164 -6.62 19.88 -12.58
CA LEU A 164 -5.39 19.11 -12.76
C LEU A 164 -4.16 19.83 -12.19
N THR A 165 -4.12 21.16 -12.30
CA THR A 165 -3.01 21.95 -11.73
C THR A 165 -3.05 21.91 -10.21
N ILE A 166 -4.24 22.01 -9.61
CA ILE A 166 -4.42 21.88 -8.16
C ILE A 166 -3.95 20.50 -7.71
N LEU A 167 -4.44 19.44 -8.35
CA LEU A 167 -4.08 18.06 -8.01
C LEU A 167 -2.56 17.83 -8.12
N PHE A 168 -1.93 18.39 -9.15
CA PHE A 168 -0.49 18.29 -9.35
C PHE A 168 0.30 19.01 -8.24
N LEU A 169 -0.10 20.24 -7.89
CA LEU A 169 0.54 20.99 -6.80
C LEU A 169 0.35 20.33 -5.44
N MET A 170 -0.85 19.80 -5.16
CA MET A 170 -1.11 19.01 -3.96
C MET A 170 -0.20 17.77 -3.93
N SER A 171 -0.05 17.07 -5.05
CA SER A 171 0.83 15.89 -5.17
C SER A 171 2.29 16.22 -4.88
N ILE A 172 2.79 17.37 -5.34
CA ILE A 172 4.13 17.85 -4.99
C ILE A 172 4.23 18.10 -3.47
N GLY A 173 3.24 18.77 -2.87
CA GLY A 173 3.19 18.98 -1.43
C GLY A 173 3.22 17.66 -0.65
N PHE A 174 2.43 16.68 -1.08
CA PHE A 174 2.40 15.34 -0.50
C PHE A 174 3.75 14.62 -0.64
N ALA A 175 4.43 14.76 -1.77
CA ALA A 175 5.77 14.19 -1.97
C ALA A 175 6.81 14.81 -1.02
N ILE A 176 6.76 16.13 -0.82
CA ILE A 176 7.64 16.83 0.12
C ILE A 176 7.40 16.34 1.54
N ILE A 177 6.13 16.25 1.98
CA ILE A 177 5.79 15.74 3.30
C ILE A 177 6.23 14.28 3.46
N ARG A 178 6.04 13.45 2.43
CA ARG A 178 6.49 12.05 2.41
C ARG A 178 7.99 11.92 2.64
N PHE A 179 8.77 12.86 2.11
CA PHE A 179 10.21 12.88 2.32
C PHE A 179 10.61 13.01 3.80
N PHE A 180 9.83 13.76 4.59
CA PHE A 180 10.08 13.92 6.03
C PHE A 180 9.39 12.86 6.90
N MET A 181 8.47 12.08 6.35
CA MET A 181 7.72 11.05 7.06
C MET A 181 8.12 9.65 6.57
N PRO A 182 9.11 8.99 7.18
CA PRO A 182 9.58 7.68 6.72
C PRO A 182 8.52 6.58 6.89
N ASN A 183 7.67 6.68 7.91
CA ASN A 183 6.62 5.71 8.17
C ASN A 183 5.44 5.89 7.21
N GLY A 184 5.21 4.90 6.33
CA GLY A 184 4.14 4.92 5.35
C GLY A 184 2.74 4.92 5.97
N ALA A 185 2.49 4.11 6.98
CA ALA A 185 1.17 4.02 7.62
C ALA A 185 0.78 5.36 8.29
N GLY A 186 1.73 6.00 9.00
CA GLY A 186 1.51 7.31 9.61
C GLY A 186 1.29 8.40 8.56
N TYR A 187 2.04 8.37 7.46
CA TYR A 187 1.85 9.29 6.34
C TYR A 187 0.44 9.18 5.74
N PHE A 188 -0.01 7.97 5.42
CA PHE A 188 -1.35 7.75 4.87
C PHE A 188 -2.45 8.16 5.84
N ALA A 189 -2.29 7.82 7.12
CA ALA A 189 -3.25 8.18 8.17
C ALA A 189 -3.45 9.69 8.30
N LEU A 190 -2.39 10.48 8.13
CA LEU A 190 -2.44 11.93 8.18
C LEU A 190 -2.91 12.55 6.86
N MET A 191 -2.30 12.14 5.75
CA MET A 191 -2.47 12.87 4.49
C MET A 191 -3.74 12.51 3.73
N ILE A 192 -4.26 11.28 3.82
CA ILE A 192 -5.49 10.90 3.12
C ILE A 192 -6.70 11.71 3.59
N PRO A 193 -7.01 11.80 4.91
CA PRO A 193 -8.11 12.63 5.37
C PRO A 193 -7.97 14.11 4.99
N VAL A 194 -6.75 14.66 5.07
CA VAL A 194 -6.48 16.05 4.67
C VAL A 194 -6.69 16.25 3.19
N ALA A 195 -6.19 15.35 2.33
CA ALA A 195 -6.38 15.44 0.89
C ALA A 195 -7.85 15.34 0.49
N MET A 196 -8.60 14.42 1.10
CA MET A 196 -10.03 14.26 0.84
C MET A 196 -10.83 15.50 1.25
N ALA A 197 -10.56 16.06 2.43
CA ALA A 197 -11.20 17.28 2.89
C ALA A 197 -10.84 18.50 2.01
N SER A 198 -9.57 18.61 1.58
CA SER A 198 -9.15 19.65 0.63
C SER A 198 -9.86 19.51 -0.71
N GLY A 199 -9.98 18.28 -1.21
CA GLY A 199 -10.72 17.98 -2.46
C GLY A 199 -12.18 18.44 -2.38
N GLN A 200 -12.87 18.14 -1.28
CA GLN A 200 -14.25 18.59 -1.05
C GLN A 200 -14.37 20.12 -1.08
N MET A 201 -13.47 20.82 -0.41
CA MET A 201 -13.48 22.28 -0.35
C MET A 201 -13.18 22.93 -1.69
N LEU A 202 -12.38 22.31 -2.54
CA LEU A 202 -11.99 22.79 -3.85
C LEU A 202 -12.91 22.29 -4.98
N GLY A 203 -14.01 21.60 -4.66
CA GLY A 203 -14.93 21.04 -5.66
C GLY A 203 -14.33 19.88 -6.48
N LEU A 204 -13.23 19.31 -6.02
CA LEU A 204 -12.61 18.13 -6.64
C LEU A 204 -13.23 16.84 -6.06
N ASN A 205 -13.08 15.73 -6.78
CA ASN A 205 -13.48 14.44 -6.24
C ASN A 205 -12.54 14.05 -5.08
N PRO A 206 -13.05 13.91 -3.83
CA PRO A 206 -12.24 13.62 -2.66
C PRO A 206 -11.46 12.32 -2.78
N LEU A 207 -12.05 11.31 -3.43
CA LEU A 207 -11.44 10.02 -3.65
C LEU A 207 -10.18 10.13 -4.52
N ILE A 208 -10.24 10.91 -5.60
CA ILE A 208 -9.09 11.16 -6.48
C ILE A 208 -7.97 11.85 -5.70
N CYS A 209 -8.31 12.83 -4.86
CA CYS A 209 -7.32 13.52 -4.02
C CYS A 209 -6.67 12.57 -3.01
N GLY A 210 -7.45 11.70 -2.38
CA GLY A 210 -6.93 10.68 -1.47
C GLY A 210 -6.06 9.64 -2.20
N MET A 211 -6.46 9.21 -3.40
CA MET A 211 -5.67 8.29 -4.23
C MET A 211 -4.35 8.90 -4.69
N ALA A 212 -4.29 10.21 -4.95
CA ALA A 212 -3.05 10.90 -5.26
C ALA A 212 -2.02 10.79 -4.13
N VAL A 213 -2.47 10.85 -2.86
CA VAL A 213 -1.60 10.61 -1.70
C VAL A 213 -1.02 9.20 -1.72
N VAL A 214 -1.84 8.20 -2.11
CA VAL A 214 -1.39 6.80 -2.18
C VAL A 214 -0.33 6.62 -3.26
N VAL A 215 -0.61 7.10 -4.47
CA VAL A 215 0.33 6.99 -5.61
C VAL A 215 1.67 7.65 -5.28
N VAL A 216 1.63 8.85 -4.69
CA VAL A 216 2.84 9.57 -4.31
C VAL A 216 3.55 8.91 -3.14
N GLY A 217 2.81 8.46 -2.13
CA GLY A 217 3.38 7.95 -0.89
C GLY A 217 3.97 6.55 -0.98
N ASP A 218 3.37 5.68 -1.80
CA ASP A 218 3.80 4.28 -1.92
C ASP A 218 4.96 4.12 -2.91
N SER A 219 5.11 5.08 -3.84
CA SER A 219 6.14 5.03 -4.88
C SER A 219 7.55 5.33 -4.39
N VAL A 220 7.70 5.84 -3.17
CA VAL A 220 8.97 6.39 -2.70
C VAL A 220 9.37 5.78 -1.36
N VAL A 221 10.41 4.98 -1.38
CA VAL A 221 11.10 4.48 -0.19
C VAL A 221 12.44 5.21 -0.08
N TYR A 222 12.46 6.29 0.69
CA TYR A 222 13.69 7.08 0.87
C TYR A 222 14.60 6.53 1.98
N TYR A 223 14.12 5.64 2.83
CA TYR A 223 14.85 5.14 3.99
C TYR A 223 14.81 3.62 4.04
N ALA A 224 15.95 3.01 4.34
CA ALA A 224 16.06 1.55 4.48
C ALA A 224 15.14 0.95 5.58
N ALA A 225 14.70 1.78 6.53
CA ALA A 225 13.78 1.39 7.61
C ALA A 225 12.30 1.67 7.30
N GLY A 226 11.97 2.15 6.11
CA GLY A 226 10.60 2.54 5.74
C GLY A 226 9.84 1.49 4.93
N GLY A 227 10.41 0.31 4.79
CA GLY A 227 9.81 -0.83 4.09
C GLY A 227 9.32 -1.90 5.04
#